data_fac96c45644b1bb81669e78752ef0011
#
_entry.id   fac96c45644b1bb81669e78752ef0011
#
_cell.length_a   1.000
_cell.length_b   1.000
_cell.length_c   1.000
_cell.angle_alpha   90.00
_cell.angle_beta   90.00
_cell.angle_gamma   90.00
#
_symmetry.space_group_name_H-M   'P 1'
#
loop_
_entity.id
_entity.type
_entity.pdbx_description
1 polymer ?
#
loop_
_entity_poly.entity_id
_entity_poly.type
_entity_poly.pdbx_seq_one_letter_code
_entity_poly.pdbx_strand_id
1 'polypeptide(L)'
;MKISSNHATTKLRDRNPVLLIHGITDTIAVFQGMATYLSAQGWSVHSFNLIPNNGDLSLDQLAAQVADYVAKTFDPKQPIDVIGFSMGGIVSRYYIQRLGGIDRVQRYISISAPNHGTLAAHLSWRPGCIQMRPDSEFLRDLNRDASMLERLNFTVMWTPYDLIIVPAKSSQMPVGKEVIVPARLHAWMLTDERCLKAVAAALSEPVFVADDKTVSSPTGLTQIHP
;
A
#
# COMPACT_ATOMS: atom_id res chain seq x y z
N MET A 1 26.56 1.81 -43.99
CA MET A 1 26.42 2.50 -42.71
C MET A 1 25.09 2.06 -42.14
N LYS A 2 25.07 1.03 -41.26
CA LYS A 2 23.85 0.52 -40.62
C LYS A 2 23.75 1.15 -39.24
N ILE A 3 22.73 2.00 -39.05
CA ILE A 3 22.42 2.60 -37.75
C ILE A 3 21.52 1.59 -37.02
N SER A 4 22.06 1.02 -35.95
CA SER A 4 21.39 0.08 -35.07
C SER A 4 20.37 0.81 -34.19
N SER A 5 19.09 0.53 -34.40
CA SER A 5 17.98 0.99 -33.56
C SER A 5 17.69 -0.07 -32.47
N ASN A 6 18.46 -0.06 -31.39
CA ASN A 6 18.25 -0.95 -30.25
C ASN A 6 18.22 -0.13 -28.95
N HIS A 7 17.13 0.62 -28.69
CA HIS A 7 17.02 1.30 -27.38
C HIS A 7 15.60 1.41 -26.81
N ALA A 8 14.60 0.69 -27.33
CA ALA A 8 13.22 0.89 -26.86
C ALA A 8 12.56 -0.33 -26.17
N THR A 9 13.18 -1.52 -26.15
CA THR A 9 12.49 -2.75 -25.71
C THR A 9 12.91 -3.28 -24.34
N THR A 10 13.90 -2.70 -23.68
CA THR A 10 14.47 -3.28 -22.43
C THR A 10 13.80 -2.75 -21.15
N LYS A 11 12.98 -1.69 -21.21
CA LYS A 11 12.41 -1.04 -20.01
C LYS A 11 11.09 -1.60 -19.49
N LEU A 12 10.43 -2.50 -20.21
CA LEU A 12 9.09 -3.02 -19.87
C LEU A 12 9.10 -4.27 -18.98
N ARG A 13 10.27 -4.88 -18.73
CA ARG A 13 10.36 -6.15 -17.98
C ARG A 13 10.66 -6.02 -16.48
N ASP A 14 10.94 -4.83 -15.98
CA ASP A 14 11.41 -4.63 -14.58
C ASP A 14 10.39 -3.95 -13.66
N ARG A 15 9.12 -3.83 -14.06
CA ARG A 15 8.08 -3.23 -13.20
C ARG A 15 7.32 -4.32 -12.46
N ASN A 16 7.19 -4.17 -11.16
CA ASN A 16 6.30 -5.03 -10.38
C ASN A 16 4.86 -4.91 -10.87
N PRO A 17 4.08 -5.99 -10.83
CA PRO A 17 2.63 -5.89 -10.95
C PRO A 17 2.07 -5.08 -9.77
N VAL A 18 1.04 -4.29 -10.04
CA VAL A 18 0.38 -3.41 -9.08
C VAL A 18 -0.95 -4.02 -8.69
N LEU A 19 -1.15 -4.27 -7.39
CA LEU A 19 -2.40 -4.75 -6.83
C LEU A 19 -3.19 -3.59 -6.20
N LEU A 20 -4.42 -3.35 -6.67
CA LEU A 20 -5.32 -2.31 -6.18
C LEU A 20 -6.37 -2.92 -5.24
N ILE A 21 -6.49 -2.37 -4.01
CA ILE A 21 -7.43 -2.82 -2.97
C ILE A 21 -8.41 -1.68 -2.65
N HIS A 22 -9.70 -1.92 -2.93
CA HIS A 22 -10.77 -0.93 -2.82
C HIS A 22 -11.28 -0.70 -1.39
N GLY A 23 -12.07 0.36 -1.21
CA GLY A 23 -12.67 0.77 0.05
C GLY A 23 -13.94 0.00 0.43
N ILE A 24 -14.54 0.41 1.55
CA ILE A 24 -15.82 -0.14 2.02
C ILE A 24 -16.93 0.19 1.02
N THR A 25 -17.82 -0.76 0.77
CA THR A 25 -18.94 -0.69 -0.20
C THR A 25 -18.56 -0.43 -1.65
N ASP A 26 -17.27 -0.35 -1.96
CA ASP A 26 -16.75 -0.21 -3.31
C ASP A 26 -16.64 -1.57 -4.03
N THR A 27 -16.23 -1.51 -5.28
CA THR A 27 -15.81 -2.64 -6.10
C THR A 27 -14.56 -2.26 -6.89
N ILE A 28 -13.98 -3.19 -7.65
CA ILE A 28 -12.87 -2.91 -8.57
C ILE A 28 -13.18 -1.77 -9.56
N ALA A 29 -14.45 -1.48 -9.82
CA ALA A 29 -14.89 -0.44 -10.74
C ALA A 29 -14.38 0.97 -10.35
N VAL A 30 -14.16 1.24 -9.05
CA VAL A 30 -13.65 2.55 -8.59
C VAL A 30 -12.26 2.86 -9.12
N PHE A 31 -11.49 1.82 -9.49
CA PHE A 31 -10.14 1.95 -10.00
C PHE A 31 -10.04 2.05 -11.53
N GLN A 32 -11.16 2.05 -12.28
CA GLN A 32 -11.12 2.02 -13.74
C GLN A 32 -10.22 3.12 -14.33
N GLY A 33 -10.33 4.35 -13.86
CA GLY A 33 -9.50 5.46 -14.32
C GLY A 33 -8.02 5.27 -13.99
N MET A 34 -7.71 4.91 -12.74
CA MET A 34 -6.33 4.66 -12.29
C MET A 34 -5.71 3.46 -13.01
N ALA A 35 -6.45 2.35 -13.15
CA ALA A 35 -5.96 1.17 -13.86
C ALA A 35 -5.65 1.48 -15.33
N THR A 36 -6.53 2.21 -16.01
CA THR A 36 -6.29 2.66 -17.40
C THR A 36 -5.05 3.55 -17.48
N TYR A 37 -4.92 4.52 -16.56
CA TYR A 37 -3.79 5.44 -16.53
C TYR A 37 -2.45 4.71 -16.31
N LEU A 38 -2.39 3.78 -15.35
CA LEU A 38 -1.18 3.01 -15.05
C LEU A 38 -0.86 2.01 -16.16
N SER A 39 -1.86 1.32 -16.71
CA SER A 39 -1.66 0.37 -17.82
C SER A 39 -1.14 1.06 -19.08
N ALA A 40 -1.62 2.27 -19.39
CA ALA A 40 -1.11 3.06 -20.50
C ALA A 40 0.38 3.44 -20.34
N GLN A 41 0.89 3.44 -19.11
CA GLN A 41 2.31 3.67 -18.80
C GLN A 41 3.11 2.37 -18.63
N GLY A 42 2.49 1.21 -18.88
CA GLY A 42 3.16 -0.10 -18.94
C GLY A 42 3.20 -0.88 -17.62
N TRP A 43 2.38 -0.53 -16.61
CA TRP A 43 2.20 -1.40 -15.44
C TRP A 43 1.20 -2.51 -15.71
N SER A 44 1.48 -3.72 -15.20
CA SER A 44 0.49 -4.78 -15.06
C SER A 44 -0.36 -4.50 -13.83
N VAL A 45 -1.65 -4.18 -14.03
CA VAL A 45 -2.56 -3.78 -12.95
C VAL A 45 -3.54 -4.90 -12.64
N HIS A 46 -3.65 -5.25 -11.37
CA HIS A 46 -4.51 -6.30 -10.83
C HIS A 46 -5.44 -5.71 -9.77
N SER A 47 -6.62 -6.26 -9.66
CA SER A 47 -7.55 -5.98 -8.56
C SER A 47 -8.58 -7.10 -8.44
N PHE A 48 -9.20 -7.22 -7.27
CA PHE A 48 -10.30 -8.15 -7.04
C PHE A 48 -11.28 -7.55 -6.03
N ASN A 49 -12.50 -8.07 -5.98
CA ASN A 49 -13.48 -7.62 -5.01
C ASN A 49 -13.28 -8.30 -3.66
N LEU A 50 -13.12 -7.51 -2.60
CA LEU A 50 -13.26 -7.98 -1.22
C LEU A 50 -14.73 -8.34 -0.96
N ILE A 51 -15.03 -9.52 -0.39
CA ILE A 51 -16.40 -10.00 -0.22
C ILE A 51 -16.60 -10.64 1.16
N PRO A 52 -17.63 -10.21 1.92
CA PRO A 52 -18.37 -8.95 1.78
C PRO A 52 -17.50 -7.77 2.20
N ASN A 53 -17.71 -6.60 1.58
CA ASN A 53 -16.93 -5.40 1.85
C ASN A 53 -17.75 -4.27 2.51
N ASN A 54 -18.91 -4.61 3.03
CA ASN A 54 -19.85 -3.68 3.65
C ASN A 54 -19.60 -3.46 5.15
N GLY A 55 -18.51 -4.01 5.67
CA GLY A 55 -18.13 -3.96 7.08
C GLY A 55 -18.58 -5.17 7.91
N ASP A 56 -19.33 -6.12 7.35
CA ASP A 56 -19.76 -7.34 8.06
C ASP A 56 -18.59 -8.25 8.42
N LEU A 57 -17.55 -8.28 7.59
CA LEU A 57 -16.28 -8.93 7.95
C LEU A 57 -15.34 -7.96 8.65
N SER A 58 -14.52 -8.50 9.54
CA SER A 58 -13.40 -7.82 10.14
C SER A 58 -12.28 -7.56 9.10
N LEU A 59 -11.47 -6.55 9.32
CA LEU A 59 -10.44 -6.14 8.35
C LEU A 59 -9.31 -7.18 8.23
N ASP A 60 -9.02 -7.93 9.28
CA ASP A 60 -8.08 -9.06 9.25
C ASP A 60 -8.58 -10.19 8.34
N GLN A 61 -9.90 -10.49 8.37
CA GLN A 61 -10.51 -11.47 7.45
C GLN A 61 -10.48 -10.99 5.99
N LEU A 62 -10.68 -9.69 5.76
CA LEU A 62 -10.51 -9.10 4.42
C LEU A 62 -9.04 -9.13 3.97
N ALA A 63 -8.10 -8.93 4.88
CA ALA A 63 -6.67 -9.03 4.58
C ALA A 63 -6.24 -10.47 4.26
N ALA A 64 -6.90 -11.48 4.85
CA ALA A 64 -6.70 -12.88 4.46
C ALA A 64 -7.10 -13.13 3.00
N GLN A 65 -8.17 -12.47 2.50
CA GLN A 65 -8.53 -12.54 1.08
C GLN A 65 -7.44 -11.92 0.19
N VAL A 66 -6.78 -10.84 0.64
CA VAL A 66 -5.63 -10.26 -0.07
C VAL A 66 -4.48 -11.26 -0.14
N ALA A 67 -4.13 -11.88 1.00
CA ALA A 67 -3.07 -12.88 1.06
C ALA A 67 -3.36 -14.08 0.13
N ASP A 68 -4.58 -14.58 0.14
CA ASP A 68 -5.04 -15.66 -0.72
C ASP A 68 -4.97 -15.29 -2.22
N TYR A 69 -5.41 -14.06 -2.56
CA TYR A 69 -5.33 -13.58 -3.93
C TYR A 69 -3.88 -13.48 -4.41
N VAL A 70 -3.00 -12.90 -3.59
CA VAL A 70 -1.57 -12.79 -3.91
C VAL A 70 -0.94 -14.15 -4.10
N ALA A 71 -1.23 -15.12 -3.23
CA ALA A 71 -0.68 -16.47 -3.32
C ALA A 71 -1.14 -17.23 -4.59
N LYS A 72 -2.36 -16.96 -5.07
CA LYS A 72 -2.94 -17.62 -6.24
C LYS A 72 -2.55 -16.95 -7.58
N THR A 73 -2.23 -15.65 -7.53
CA THR A 73 -2.08 -14.83 -8.75
C THR A 73 -0.63 -14.60 -9.14
N PHE A 74 0.27 -14.49 -8.16
CA PHE A 74 1.66 -14.13 -8.41
C PHE A 74 2.60 -15.25 -8.00
N ASP A 75 3.69 -15.42 -8.76
CA ASP A 75 4.75 -16.37 -8.39
C ASP A 75 5.23 -16.09 -6.96
N PRO A 76 5.51 -17.11 -6.13
CA PRO A 76 5.96 -16.92 -4.75
C PRO A 76 7.18 -16.03 -4.55
N LYS A 77 8.05 -15.92 -5.55
CA LYS A 77 9.24 -15.07 -5.54
C LYS A 77 9.05 -13.71 -6.22
N GLN A 78 7.91 -13.51 -6.89
CA GLN A 78 7.64 -12.27 -7.61
C GLN A 78 7.32 -11.15 -6.62
N PRO A 79 8.07 -10.05 -6.59
CA PRO A 79 7.70 -8.86 -5.84
C PRO A 79 6.46 -8.20 -6.48
N ILE A 80 5.68 -7.52 -5.65
CA ILE A 80 4.49 -6.78 -6.06
C ILE A 80 4.50 -5.37 -5.47
N ASP A 81 3.75 -4.46 -6.08
CA ASP A 81 3.44 -3.16 -5.52
C ASP A 81 1.95 -3.15 -5.13
N VAL A 82 1.60 -2.50 -4.03
CA VAL A 82 0.23 -2.48 -3.50
C VAL A 82 -0.26 -1.04 -3.38
N ILE A 83 -1.49 -0.79 -3.84
CA ILE A 83 -2.19 0.47 -3.64
C ILE A 83 -3.49 0.17 -2.91
N GLY A 84 -3.65 0.71 -1.71
CA GLY A 84 -4.87 0.58 -0.92
C GLY A 84 -5.62 1.90 -0.81
N PHE A 85 -6.90 1.91 -1.16
CA PHE A 85 -7.77 3.08 -1.05
C PHE A 85 -8.71 2.95 0.15
N SER A 86 -8.81 4.00 0.98
CA SER A 86 -9.75 4.04 2.10
C SER A 86 -9.59 2.82 3.03
N MET A 87 -10.64 2.06 3.32
CA MET A 87 -10.57 0.80 4.05
C MET A 87 -9.52 -0.15 3.45
N GLY A 88 -9.38 -0.19 2.12
CA GLY A 88 -8.39 -1.02 1.43
C GLY A 88 -6.96 -0.72 1.82
N GLY A 89 -6.65 0.52 2.23
CA GLY A 89 -5.34 0.88 2.79
C GLY A 89 -5.08 0.16 4.11
N ILE A 90 -6.05 0.13 5.04
CA ILE A 90 -5.90 -0.57 6.31
C ILE A 90 -5.81 -2.09 6.11
N VAL A 91 -6.64 -2.65 5.23
CA VAL A 91 -6.60 -4.06 4.85
C VAL A 91 -5.23 -4.43 4.28
N SER A 92 -4.67 -3.59 3.39
CA SER A 92 -3.32 -3.76 2.84
C SER A 92 -2.25 -3.70 3.92
N ARG A 93 -2.36 -2.77 4.88
CA ARG A 93 -1.43 -2.69 6.03
C ARG A 93 -1.43 -3.97 6.84
N TYR A 94 -2.61 -4.53 7.15
CA TYR A 94 -2.70 -5.77 7.89
C TYR A 94 -2.05 -6.93 7.12
N TYR A 95 -2.32 -7.04 5.83
CA TYR A 95 -1.63 -8.01 4.98
C TYR A 95 -0.11 -7.85 5.06
N ILE A 96 0.39 -6.63 4.92
CA ILE A 96 1.83 -6.33 4.94
C ILE A 96 2.44 -6.63 6.32
N GLN A 97 1.84 -6.13 7.39
CA GLN A 97 2.42 -6.16 8.74
C GLN A 97 2.15 -7.47 9.49
N ARG A 98 1.12 -8.26 9.12
CA ARG A 98 0.68 -9.46 9.88
C ARG A 98 0.62 -10.74 9.08
N LEU A 99 0.44 -10.69 7.77
CA LEU A 99 0.25 -11.88 6.93
C LEU A 99 1.40 -12.13 5.95
N GLY A 100 2.60 -11.64 6.25
CA GLY A 100 3.81 -11.89 5.46
C GLY A 100 3.95 -11.04 4.20
N GLY A 101 3.07 -10.07 3.96
CA GLY A 101 3.17 -9.17 2.82
C GLY A 101 4.45 -8.33 2.81
N ILE A 102 5.07 -8.11 3.98
CA ILE A 102 6.32 -7.36 4.13
C ILE A 102 7.48 -7.95 3.30
N ASP A 103 7.46 -9.23 3.03
CA ASP A 103 8.51 -9.92 2.26
C ASP A 103 8.18 -10.01 0.76
N ARG A 104 6.99 -9.54 0.36
CA ARG A 104 6.48 -9.59 -1.00
C ARG A 104 6.28 -8.21 -1.63
N VAL A 105 5.88 -7.25 -0.82
CA VAL A 105 5.57 -5.88 -1.27
C VAL A 105 6.85 -5.05 -1.28
N GLN A 106 7.13 -4.38 -2.40
CA GLN A 106 8.25 -3.47 -2.50
C GLN A 106 7.84 -2.00 -2.39
N ARG A 107 6.68 -1.65 -2.99
CA ARG A 107 6.09 -0.31 -2.85
C ARG A 107 4.68 -0.43 -2.31
N TYR A 108 4.38 0.35 -1.31
CA TYR A 108 3.04 0.44 -0.76
C TYR A 108 2.55 1.90 -0.81
N ILE A 109 1.39 2.11 -1.41
CA ILE A 109 0.74 3.42 -1.50
C ILE A 109 -0.60 3.34 -0.79
N SER A 110 -0.75 4.13 0.26
CA SER A 110 -1.99 4.27 1.03
C SER A 110 -2.69 5.56 0.62
N ILE A 111 -3.89 5.46 0.02
CA ILE A 111 -4.66 6.60 -0.44
C ILE A 111 -5.88 6.80 0.46
N SER A 112 -5.93 7.95 1.17
CA SER A 112 -7.04 8.34 2.06
C SER A 112 -7.49 7.22 2.99
N ALA A 113 -6.55 6.45 3.55
CA ALA A 113 -6.86 5.38 4.49
C ALA A 113 -7.00 5.94 5.91
N PRO A 114 -7.95 5.45 6.72
CA PRO A 114 -8.12 5.87 8.11
C PRO A 114 -7.06 5.23 9.02
N ASN A 115 -5.78 5.59 8.84
CA ASN A 115 -4.64 5.01 9.56
C ASN A 115 -4.72 5.21 11.09
N HIS A 116 -5.37 6.29 11.53
CA HIS A 116 -5.70 6.58 12.94
C HIS A 116 -7.21 6.52 13.22
N GLY A 117 -7.96 5.87 12.32
CA GLY A 117 -9.39 5.72 12.41
C GLY A 117 -10.18 6.89 11.80
N THR A 118 -11.49 6.76 11.80
CA THR A 118 -12.41 7.82 11.38
C THR A 118 -13.65 7.86 12.27
N LEU A 119 -14.11 9.07 12.62
CA LEU A 119 -15.34 9.27 13.39
C LEU A 119 -16.56 8.73 12.62
N ALA A 120 -16.55 8.75 11.29
CA ALA A 120 -17.62 8.19 10.47
C ALA A 120 -17.86 6.69 10.75
N ALA A 121 -16.85 5.96 11.21
CA ALA A 121 -16.99 4.54 11.57
C ALA A 121 -17.91 4.28 12.77
N HIS A 122 -18.23 5.31 13.58
CA HIS A 122 -19.22 5.19 14.65
C HIS A 122 -20.67 5.10 14.14
N LEU A 123 -20.92 5.42 12.87
CA LEU A 123 -22.25 5.29 12.26
C LEU A 123 -22.67 3.83 12.02
N SER A 124 -21.78 2.87 12.25
CA SER A 124 -22.05 1.45 12.06
C SER A 124 -21.48 0.61 13.20
N TRP A 125 -22.19 -0.47 13.56
CA TRP A 125 -21.77 -1.47 14.55
C TRP A 125 -21.17 -2.73 13.91
N ARG A 126 -20.97 -2.72 12.60
CA ARG A 126 -20.37 -3.84 11.88
C ARG A 126 -18.90 -4.01 12.26
N PRO A 127 -18.39 -5.25 12.36
CA PRO A 127 -17.03 -5.53 12.84
C PRO A 127 -15.94 -4.72 12.14
N GLY A 128 -15.93 -4.65 10.82
CA GLY A 128 -14.95 -3.86 10.07
C GLY A 128 -15.03 -2.36 10.36
N CYS A 129 -16.24 -1.83 10.60
CA CYS A 129 -16.41 -0.42 10.97
C CYS A 129 -15.90 -0.18 12.40
N ILE A 130 -16.16 -1.09 13.35
CA ILE A 130 -15.63 -0.99 14.72
C ILE A 130 -14.09 -0.95 14.69
N GLN A 131 -13.45 -1.74 13.85
CA GLN A 131 -11.99 -1.76 13.70
C GLN A 131 -11.44 -0.46 13.08
N MET A 132 -12.23 0.28 12.29
CA MET A 132 -11.86 1.58 11.73
C MET A 132 -12.16 2.77 12.65
N ARG A 133 -12.72 2.57 13.86
CA ARG A 133 -12.92 3.66 14.82
C ARG A 133 -11.58 4.17 15.35
N PRO A 134 -11.46 5.46 15.68
CA PRO A 134 -10.30 5.98 16.39
C PRO A 134 -10.02 5.14 17.64
N ASP A 135 -8.75 4.92 17.94
CA ASP A 135 -8.29 4.18 19.12
C ASP A 135 -8.81 2.73 19.23
N SER A 136 -9.31 2.14 18.14
CA SER A 136 -9.63 0.71 18.12
C SER A 136 -8.39 -0.12 18.44
N GLU A 137 -8.57 -1.25 19.10
CA GLU A 137 -7.47 -2.16 19.41
C GLU A 137 -6.74 -2.61 18.14
N PHE A 138 -7.48 -2.84 17.06
CA PHE A 138 -6.97 -3.20 15.75
C PHE A 138 -6.00 -2.15 15.18
N LEU A 139 -6.37 -0.87 15.20
CA LEU A 139 -5.51 0.21 14.70
C LEU A 139 -4.33 0.48 15.65
N ARG A 140 -4.54 0.37 16.97
CA ARG A 140 -3.44 0.48 17.94
C ARG A 140 -2.39 -0.61 17.72
N ASP A 141 -2.82 -1.84 17.44
CA ASP A 141 -1.90 -2.93 17.12
C ASP A 141 -1.09 -2.64 15.85
N LEU A 142 -1.73 -2.24 14.75
CA LEU A 142 -1.02 -1.88 13.51
C LEU A 142 -0.09 -0.67 13.67
N ASN A 143 -0.47 0.31 14.48
CA ASN A 143 0.31 1.53 14.66
C ASN A 143 1.50 1.34 15.61
N ARG A 144 1.48 0.33 16.48
CA ARG A 144 2.59 0.01 17.40
C ARG A 144 3.90 -0.27 16.67
N ASP A 145 3.83 -0.95 15.54
CA ASP A 145 4.98 -1.31 14.73
C ASP A 145 4.91 -0.73 13.30
N ALA A 146 4.37 0.48 13.18
CA ALA A 146 4.30 1.21 11.92
C ALA A 146 5.67 1.36 11.24
N SER A 147 6.77 1.38 12.02
CA SER A 147 8.15 1.41 11.51
C SER A 147 8.51 0.21 10.60
N MET A 148 7.80 -0.92 10.69
CA MET A 148 7.99 -2.00 9.72
C MET A 148 7.80 -1.53 8.28
N LEU A 149 6.94 -0.55 8.04
CA LEU A 149 6.67 -0.02 6.71
C LEU A 149 7.86 0.76 6.11
N GLU A 150 8.86 1.14 6.92
CA GLU A 150 10.11 1.76 6.44
C GLU A 150 11.00 0.77 5.65
N ARG A 151 10.72 -0.53 5.75
CA ARG A 151 11.36 -1.54 4.91
C ARG A 151 10.90 -1.50 3.45
N LEU A 152 9.84 -0.75 3.15
CA LEU A 152 9.23 -0.59 1.84
C LEU A 152 9.38 0.85 1.35
N ASN A 153 9.23 1.07 0.04
CA ASN A 153 8.92 2.40 -0.45
C ASN A 153 7.45 2.72 -0.09
N PHE A 154 7.24 3.24 1.11
CA PHE A 154 5.90 3.56 1.61
C PHE A 154 5.54 5.01 1.31
N THR A 155 4.36 5.22 0.71
CA THR A 155 3.82 6.56 0.41
C THR A 155 2.39 6.67 0.94
N VAL A 156 2.12 7.74 1.69
CA VAL A 156 0.79 8.10 2.18
C VAL A 156 0.27 9.27 1.37
N MET A 157 -0.88 9.10 0.74
CA MET A 157 -1.54 10.15 -0.03
C MET A 157 -2.89 10.46 0.60
N TRP A 158 -3.19 11.72 0.83
CA TRP A 158 -4.47 12.13 1.42
C TRP A 158 -4.88 13.52 1.01
N THR A 159 -6.15 13.87 1.25
CA THR A 159 -6.70 15.21 1.01
C THR A 159 -7.16 15.87 2.30
N PRO A 160 -6.86 17.15 2.52
CA PRO A 160 -7.35 17.90 3.69
C PRO A 160 -8.87 18.13 3.66
N TYR A 161 -9.52 17.88 2.50
CA TYR A 161 -10.95 18.07 2.30
C TYR A 161 -11.74 16.76 2.43
N ASP A 162 -11.16 15.73 3.05
CA ASP A 162 -11.81 14.44 3.24
C ASP A 162 -12.92 14.54 4.28
N LEU A 163 -14.16 14.22 3.86
CA LEU A 163 -15.35 14.20 4.73
C LEU A 163 -15.75 12.79 5.15
N ILE A 164 -15.04 11.76 4.66
CA ILE A 164 -15.23 10.36 5.03
C ILE A 164 -14.21 9.96 6.10
N ILE A 165 -12.95 10.35 5.92
CA ILE A 165 -11.93 10.20 6.95
C ILE A 165 -11.92 11.46 7.82
N VAL A 166 -12.50 11.33 9.00
CA VAL A 166 -12.70 12.47 9.92
C VAL A 166 -12.00 12.19 11.27
N PRO A 167 -11.04 13.03 11.66
CA PRO A 167 -10.48 14.14 10.91
C PRO A 167 -9.62 13.67 9.73
N ALA A 168 -9.52 14.45 8.67
CA ALA A 168 -8.76 14.08 7.45
C ALA A 168 -7.30 13.71 7.74
N LYS A 169 -6.68 14.35 8.74
CA LYS A 169 -5.32 14.04 9.23
C LYS A 169 -5.16 12.63 9.79
N SER A 170 -6.25 11.91 10.06
CA SER A 170 -6.20 10.49 10.44
C SER A 170 -5.59 9.59 9.37
N SER A 171 -5.48 10.08 8.15
CA SER A 171 -4.79 9.37 7.06
C SER A 171 -3.27 9.45 7.16
N GLN A 172 -2.70 10.40 7.89
CA GLN A 172 -1.24 10.56 8.03
C GLN A 172 -0.61 9.35 8.73
N MET A 173 0.68 9.16 8.50
CA MET A 173 1.49 8.14 9.17
C MET A 173 2.81 8.78 9.67
N PRO A 174 3.39 8.28 10.77
CA PRO A 174 4.66 8.78 11.29
C PRO A 174 5.86 8.37 10.42
N VAL A 175 5.64 7.48 9.46
CA VAL A 175 6.67 6.90 8.57
C VAL A 175 6.21 6.98 7.12
N GLY A 176 7.16 6.87 6.20
CA GLY A 176 6.90 6.94 4.76
C GLY A 176 6.88 8.37 4.23
N LYS A 177 6.67 8.48 2.93
CA LYS A 177 6.58 9.75 2.21
C LYS A 177 5.15 10.26 2.21
N GLU A 178 4.93 11.46 2.68
CA GLU A 178 3.61 12.09 2.66
C GLU A 178 3.39 12.88 1.36
N VAL A 179 2.20 12.72 0.76
CA VAL A 179 1.74 13.49 -0.39
C VAL A 179 0.34 14.02 -0.13
N ILE A 180 0.21 15.34 -0.06
CA ILE A 180 -1.08 16.01 0.10
C ILE A 180 -1.62 16.36 -1.28
N VAL A 181 -2.81 15.83 -1.60
CA VAL A 181 -3.50 16.08 -2.86
C VAL A 181 -4.77 16.88 -2.56
N PRO A 182 -4.93 18.11 -3.05
CA PRO A 182 -6.10 18.92 -2.75
C PRO A 182 -7.33 18.51 -3.60
N ALA A 183 -7.65 17.22 -3.61
CA ALA A 183 -8.90 16.69 -4.17
C ALA A 183 -10.07 17.05 -3.25
N ARG A 184 -11.17 17.54 -3.81
CA ARG A 184 -12.29 18.07 -3.01
C ARG A 184 -13.13 17.02 -2.32
N LEU A 185 -13.08 15.78 -2.78
CA LEU A 185 -13.86 14.65 -2.23
C LEU A 185 -12.97 13.42 -2.08
N HIS A 186 -13.28 12.59 -1.09
CA HIS A 186 -12.63 11.33 -0.82
C HIS A 186 -12.44 10.44 -2.07
N ALA A 187 -13.54 10.16 -2.78
CA ALA A 187 -13.49 9.32 -3.98
C ALA A 187 -12.72 9.95 -5.15
N TRP A 188 -12.63 11.28 -5.21
CA TRP A 188 -11.91 11.97 -6.27
C TRP A 188 -10.40 11.77 -6.20
N MET A 189 -9.88 11.31 -5.05
CA MET A 189 -8.48 10.89 -4.94
C MET A 189 -8.09 9.83 -5.99
N LEU A 190 -9.04 9.01 -6.46
CA LEU A 190 -8.77 7.96 -7.45
C LEU A 190 -8.79 8.47 -8.91
N THR A 191 -9.31 9.68 -9.16
CA THR A 191 -9.47 10.26 -10.50
C THR A 191 -8.77 11.60 -10.68
N ASP A 192 -8.32 12.23 -9.59
CA ASP A 192 -7.58 13.50 -9.64
C ASP A 192 -6.22 13.29 -10.33
N GLU A 193 -5.97 14.04 -11.38
CA GLU A 193 -4.75 13.92 -12.20
C GLU A 193 -3.46 14.09 -11.36
N ARG A 194 -3.49 14.93 -10.32
CA ARG A 194 -2.36 15.12 -9.41
C ARG A 194 -2.10 13.88 -8.58
N CYS A 195 -3.16 13.20 -8.14
CA CYS A 195 -3.05 11.92 -7.44
C CYS A 195 -2.51 10.84 -8.37
N LEU A 196 -3.06 10.70 -9.58
CA LEU A 196 -2.60 9.73 -10.57
C LEU A 196 -1.11 9.91 -10.92
N LYS A 197 -0.68 11.16 -11.11
CA LYS A 197 0.74 11.48 -11.34
C LYS A 197 1.62 11.14 -10.14
N ALA A 198 1.16 11.43 -8.92
CA ALA A 198 1.89 11.10 -7.70
C ALA A 198 2.00 9.58 -7.49
N VAL A 199 0.94 8.82 -7.79
CA VAL A 199 0.95 7.35 -7.77
C VAL A 199 1.99 6.82 -8.76
N ALA A 200 1.96 7.27 -10.01
CA ALA A 200 2.93 6.84 -11.02
C ALA A 200 4.37 7.20 -10.65
N ALA A 201 4.59 8.36 -10.03
CA ALA A 201 5.90 8.77 -9.52
C ALA A 201 6.37 7.85 -8.39
N ALA A 202 5.52 7.55 -7.41
CA ALA A 202 5.84 6.65 -6.30
C ALA A 202 6.13 5.21 -6.78
N LEU A 203 5.38 4.71 -7.76
CA LEU A 203 5.63 3.41 -8.40
C LEU A 203 6.92 3.39 -9.25
N SER A 204 7.45 4.54 -9.62
CA SER A 204 8.68 4.66 -10.42
C SER A 204 9.94 4.88 -9.56
N GLU A 205 9.79 5.09 -8.26
CA GLU A 205 10.93 5.25 -7.35
C GLU A 205 11.77 3.96 -7.32
N PRO A 206 13.11 4.05 -7.29
CA PRO A 206 13.97 2.89 -7.12
C PRO A 206 13.58 2.11 -5.85
N VAL A 207 13.54 0.79 -5.95
CA VAL A 207 13.27 -0.07 -4.79
C VAL A 207 14.49 -0.05 -3.87
N PHE A 208 14.28 0.04 -2.56
CA PHE A 208 15.34 -0.19 -1.60
C PHE A 208 15.78 -1.66 -1.70
N VAL A 209 16.98 -1.89 -2.21
CA VAL A 209 17.67 -3.17 -2.03
C VAL A 209 18.29 -3.09 -0.63
N ALA A 210 17.77 -3.85 0.33
CA ALA A 210 18.47 -4.03 1.59
C ALA A 210 19.80 -4.71 1.24
N ASP A 211 20.90 -3.95 1.28
CA ASP A 211 22.24 -4.54 1.17
C ASP A 211 22.34 -5.63 2.21
N ASP A 212 22.72 -6.80 1.74
CA ASP A 212 23.06 -7.97 2.55
C ASP A 212 24.16 -7.50 3.52
N LYS A 213 23.76 -7.22 4.79
CA LYS A 213 24.68 -6.77 5.81
C LYS A 213 25.71 -7.87 5.97
N THR A 214 26.85 -7.71 5.33
CA THR A 214 28.08 -8.44 5.66
C THR A 214 28.25 -8.35 7.17
N VAL A 215 27.97 -9.45 7.84
CA VAL A 215 28.35 -9.68 9.24
C VAL A 215 29.88 -9.69 9.24
N SER A 216 30.50 -8.54 9.47
CA SER A 216 31.91 -8.47 9.81
C SER A 216 32.05 -9.04 11.22
N SER A 217 32.41 -10.31 11.29
CA SER A 217 32.87 -10.93 12.52
C SER A 217 34.09 -10.17 13.04
N PRO A 218 34.15 -9.79 14.31
CA PRO A 218 35.38 -9.27 14.91
C PRO A 218 36.35 -10.44 15.17
N THR A 219 37.22 -10.70 14.23
CA THR A 219 38.40 -11.54 14.46
C THR A 219 39.49 -10.67 15.09
N GLY A 220 39.87 -10.98 16.30
CA GLY A 220 41.01 -10.31 16.91
C GLY A 220 41.12 -10.48 18.42
N LEU A 221 41.16 -11.72 18.92
CA LEU A 221 41.71 -12.01 20.23
C LEU A 221 43.25 -12.10 20.10
N THR A 222 43.95 -11.03 20.47
CA THR A 222 45.40 -11.10 20.72
C THR A 222 45.58 -11.50 22.17
N GLN A 223 46.01 -12.75 22.39
CA GLN A 223 46.56 -13.20 23.68
C GLN A 223 47.92 -12.54 23.90
N ILE A 224 48.08 -11.92 25.03
CA ILE A 224 49.40 -11.58 25.59
C ILE A 224 49.55 -12.39 26.86
N HIS A 225 50.55 -13.28 26.86
CA HIS A 225 51.17 -13.93 28.03
C HIS A 225 52.57 -13.33 28.23
N PRO A 226 53.18 -13.59 29.38
CA PRO A 226 52.97 -13.16 30.77
C PRO A 226 53.89 -12.00 31.15
#